data_aac4c8aafa0b3bb8f9e942185951f520
#
_entry.id   aac4c8aafa0b3bb8f9e942185951f520
#
_cell.length_a   1.000
_cell.length_b   1.000
_cell.length_c   1.000
_cell.angle_alpha   90.00
_cell.angle_beta   90.00
_cell.angle_gamma   90.00
#
_symmetry.space_group_name_H-M   'P 1'
#
loop_
_entity.id
_entity.type
_entity.pdbx_description
1 polymer ?
#
loop_
_entity_poly.entity_id
_entity_poly.type
_entity_poly.pdbx_seq_one_letter_code
_entity_poly.pdbx_strand_id
1 'polypeptide(L)'
;VIATVPPYYKGAGRRVYPGWLQLSGFMSMNLGNHMISHWSMFSNLVEGDGESADRHKDFYDEYRAVCDMTAEFYLQTVDTVFQRHLLPKGEFNYRGKLVDPGAIEDIALLAIEGERDDISGIGQTKAALTIATGLPEAMKQYHMAPEVGHYGIFNGSKWREKIAPIVEDWILAHNG
;
A
#
# COMPACT_ATOMS: atom_id res chain seq x y z
N VAL A 1 -5.79 -7.88 19.78
CA VAL A 1 -5.49 -8.07 18.34
C VAL A 1 -4.41 -9.11 18.07
N ILE A 2 -3.54 -9.44 19.05
CA ILE A 2 -2.54 -10.49 18.91
C ILE A 2 -3.15 -11.82 19.37
N ALA A 3 -3.01 -12.85 18.52
CA ALA A 3 -3.46 -14.22 18.78
C ALA A 3 -2.29 -15.20 18.81
N THR A 4 -2.53 -16.38 19.34
CA THR A 4 -1.57 -17.50 19.29
C THR A 4 -2.02 -18.49 18.23
N VAL A 5 -1.10 -18.91 17.36
CA VAL A 5 -1.37 -19.92 16.32
C VAL A 5 -1.75 -21.26 16.99
N PRO A 6 -2.93 -21.83 16.66
CA PRO A 6 -3.40 -23.07 17.23
C PRO A 6 -2.49 -24.28 16.92
N PRO A 7 -2.54 -25.35 17.74
CA PRO A 7 -1.59 -26.46 17.64
C PRO A 7 -1.71 -27.29 16.34
N TYR A 8 -2.81 -27.21 15.63
CA TYR A 8 -3.03 -27.94 14.37
C TYR A 8 -2.55 -27.20 13.11
N TYR A 9 -2.07 -25.96 13.25
CA TYR A 9 -1.46 -25.20 12.13
C TYR A 9 0.07 -25.21 12.20
N LYS A 10 0.71 -25.05 11.04
CA LYS A 10 2.15 -24.80 10.99
C LYS A 10 2.47 -23.49 11.71
N GLY A 11 3.48 -23.50 12.56
CA GLY A 11 3.83 -22.34 13.39
C GLY A 11 3.07 -22.28 14.73
N ALA A 12 2.45 -23.39 15.16
CA ALA A 12 1.78 -23.51 16.46
C ALA A 12 2.57 -22.86 17.61
N GLY A 13 1.88 -22.13 18.49
CA GLY A 13 2.48 -21.41 19.62
C GLY A 13 3.08 -20.03 19.26
N ARG A 14 3.27 -19.68 18.00
CA ARG A 14 3.73 -18.34 17.61
C ARG A 14 2.63 -17.29 17.86
N ARG A 15 3.06 -16.11 18.28
CA ARG A 15 2.17 -14.95 18.41
C ARG A 15 2.10 -14.19 17.10
N VAL A 16 0.89 -13.90 16.65
CA VAL A 16 0.63 -13.27 15.35
C VAL A 16 -0.45 -12.19 15.43
N TYR A 17 -0.40 -11.24 14.52
CA TYR A 17 -1.56 -10.42 14.13
C TYR A 17 -2.26 -11.15 12.99
N PRO A 18 -3.46 -11.70 13.20
CA PRO A 18 -4.11 -12.59 12.25
C PRO A 18 -4.49 -11.90 10.94
N GLY A 19 -4.28 -12.58 9.80
CA GLY A 19 -4.63 -12.08 8.48
C GLY A 19 -6.13 -11.77 8.34
N TRP A 20 -7.01 -12.59 8.91
CA TRP A 20 -8.46 -12.33 8.89
C TRP A 20 -8.85 -11.04 9.62
N LEU A 21 -8.11 -10.66 10.66
CA LEU A 21 -8.36 -9.42 11.39
C LEU A 21 -7.85 -8.20 10.61
N GLN A 22 -6.72 -8.34 9.89
CA GLN A 22 -6.23 -7.33 8.95
C GLN A 22 -7.27 -7.07 7.87
N LEU A 23 -7.76 -8.15 7.24
CA LEU A 23 -8.79 -8.09 6.20
C LEU A 23 -10.07 -7.43 6.71
N SER A 24 -10.52 -7.79 7.91
CA SER A 24 -11.70 -7.16 8.52
C SER A 24 -11.51 -5.65 8.71
N GLY A 25 -10.32 -5.22 9.08
CA GLY A 25 -9.96 -3.80 9.19
C GLY A 25 -10.08 -3.08 7.85
N PHE A 26 -9.46 -3.61 6.79
CA PHE A 26 -9.53 -3.03 5.46
C PHE A 26 -10.95 -2.98 4.89
N MET A 27 -11.71 -4.07 5.02
CA MET A 27 -13.09 -4.10 4.56
C MET A 27 -13.98 -3.09 5.31
N SER A 28 -13.73 -2.86 6.60
CA SER A 28 -14.53 -1.92 7.40
C SER A 28 -14.31 -0.46 7.00
N MET A 29 -13.13 -0.10 6.48
CA MET A 29 -12.84 1.27 6.03
C MET A 29 -13.71 1.69 4.83
N ASN A 30 -14.10 0.74 3.98
CA ASN A 30 -14.88 1.02 2.77
C ASN A 30 -16.03 0.02 2.54
N LEU A 31 -16.72 -0.34 3.62
CA LEU A 31 -17.76 -1.38 3.63
C LEU A 31 -18.84 -1.15 2.57
N GLY A 32 -19.27 0.11 2.39
CA GLY A 32 -20.29 0.46 1.40
C GLY A 32 -19.89 0.08 -0.02
N ASN A 33 -18.66 0.39 -0.42
CA ASN A 33 -18.15 0.05 -1.75
C ASN A 33 -17.99 -1.47 -1.93
N HIS A 34 -17.55 -2.19 -0.91
CA HIS A 34 -17.52 -3.66 -0.96
C HIS A 34 -18.91 -4.26 -1.14
N MET A 35 -19.92 -3.76 -0.45
CA MET A 35 -21.31 -4.22 -0.63
C MET A 35 -21.85 -3.94 -2.03
N ILE A 36 -21.63 -2.73 -2.55
CA ILE A 36 -22.02 -2.35 -3.92
C ILE A 36 -21.31 -3.25 -4.94
N SER A 37 -20.04 -3.50 -4.75
CA SER A 37 -19.21 -4.34 -5.63
C SER A 37 -19.74 -5.79 -5.68
N HIS A 38 -20.08 -6.37 -4.53
CA HIS A 38 -20.68 -7.71 -4.47
C HIS A 38 -22.08 -7.75 -5.09
N TRP A 39 -22.88 -6.69 -4.91
CA TRP A 39 -24.18 -6.58 -5.57
C TRP A 39 -24.04 -6.51 -7.09
N SER A 40 -23.07 -5.74 -7.59
CA SER A 40 -22.79 -5.66 -9.03
C SER A 40 -22.35 -7.02 -9.60
N MET A 41 -21.51 -7.77 -8.87
CA MET A 41 -21.16 -9.13 -9.26
C MET A 41 -22.40 -10.03 -9.38
N PHE A 42 -23.30 -9.98 -8.40
CA PHE A 42 -24.54 -10.74 -8.44
C PHE A 42 -25.42 -10.36 -9.65
N SER A 43 -25.55 -9.06 -9.93
CA SER A 43 -26.28 -8.57 -11.09
C SER A 43 -25.68 -9.07 -12.41
N ASN A 44 -24.35 -9.00 -12.56
CA ASN A 44 -23.65 -9.51 -13.73
C ASN A 44 -23.88 -11.01 -13.95
N LEU A 45 -23.90 -11.80 -12.87
CA LEU A 45 -24.23 -13.23 -12.95
C LEU A 45 -25.68 -13.47 -13.42
N VAL A 46 -26.64 -12.69 -12.92
CA VAL A 46 -28.05 -12.79 -13.31
C VAL A 46 -28.26 -12.38 -14.77
N GLU A 47 -27.52 -11.39 -15.24
CA GLU A 47 -27.56 -10.88 -16.62
C GLU A 47 -26.76 -11.74 -17.62
N GLY A 48 -26.03 -12.75 -17.12
CA GLY A 48 -25.24 -13.67 -17.95
C GLY A 48 -23.87 -13.14 -18.35
N ASP A 49 -23.38 -12.04 -17.75
CA ASP A 49 -22.01 -11.55 -17.91
C ASP A 49 -21.05 -12.30 -16.95
N GLY A 50 -20.77 -13.54 -17.31
CA GLY A 50 -19.86 -14.40 -16.54
C GLY A 50 -18.44 -13.88 -16.47
N GLU A 51 -17.93 -13.22 -17.54
CA GLU A 51 -16.57 -12.70 -17.58
C GLU A 51 -16.34 -11.57 -16.56
N SER A 52 -17.30 -10.65 -16.42
CA SER A 52 -17.20 -9.61 -15.38
C SER A 52 -17.34 -10.18 -13.97
N ALA A 53 -18.15 -11.21 -13.78
CA ALA A 53 -18.27 -11.91 -12.50
C ALA A 53 -16.98 -12.67 -12.13
N ASP A 54 -16.32 -13.33 -13.09
CA ASP A 54 -15.06 -14.05 -12.88
C ASP A 54 -13.93 -13.08 -12.52
N ARG A 55 -13.78 -11.96 -13.23
CA ARG A 55 -12.81 -10.91 -12.88
C ARG A 55 -13.01 -10.38 -11.46
N HIS A 56 -14.26 -10.21 -11.04
CA HIS A 56 -14.57 -9.79 -9.67
C HIS A 56 -14.18 -10.85 -8.66
N LYS A 57 -14.45 -12.12 -8.95
CA LYS A 57 -14.07 -13.24 -8.08
C LYS A 57 -12.56 -13.33 -7.94
N ASP A 58 -11.83 -13.28 -9.03
CA ASP A 58 -10.35 -13.32 -9.04
C ASP A 58 -9.75 -12.21 -8.19
N PHE A 59 -10.26 -10.97 -8.33
CA PHE A 59 -9.84 -9.85 -7.48
C PHE A 59 -10.05 -10.15 -5.99
N TYR A 60 -11.22 -10.66 -5.60
CA TYR A 60 -11.48 -10.94 -4.18
C TYR A 60 -10.75 -12.18 -3.66
N ASP A 61 -10.45 -13.13 -4.50
CA ASP A 61 -9.63 -14.29 -4.12
C ASP A 61 -8.20 -13.84 -3.78
N GLU A 62 -7.59 -12.95 -4.55
CA GLU A 62 -6.31 -12.31 -4.23
C GLU A 62 -6.41 -11.40 -3.00
N TYR A 63 -7.45 -10.57 -2.93
CA TYR A 63 -7.66 -9.64 -1.81
C TYR A 63 -7.77 -10.37 -0.46
N ARG A 64 -8.31 -11.60 -0.45
CA ARG A 64 -8.44 -12.44 0.74
C ARG A 64 -7.19 -13.27 1.06
N ALA A 65 -6.23 -13.33 0.16
CA ALA A 65 -4.99 -14.11 0.35
C ALA A 65 -4.00 -13.38 1.28
N VAL A 66 -4.45 -13.03 2.48
CA VAL A 66 -3.67 -12.31 3.49
C VAL A 66 -3.02 -13.27 4.47
N CYS A 67 -1.70 -13.15 4.65
CA CYS A 67 -0.95 -13.91 5.63
C CYS A 67 -0.98 -13.25 7.01
N ASP A 68 -0.86 -14.08 8.06
CA ASP A 68 -0.61 -13.58 9.41
C ASP A 68 0.73 -12.84 9.48
N MET A 69 0.78 -11.72 10.19
CA MET A 69 2.04 -11.06 10.53
C MET A 69 2.54 -11.57 11.87
N THR A 70 3.87 -11.66 12.06
CA THR A 70 4.43 -11.92 13.38
C THR A 70 4.06 -10.77 14.34
N ALA A 71 3.76 -11.09 15.59
CA ALA A 71 3.39 -10.07 16.58
C ALA A 71 4.48 -9.01 16.75
N GLU A 72 5.74 -9.44 16.71
CA GLU A 72 6.91 -8.58 16.87
C GLU A 72 6.96 -7.53 15.75
N PHE A 73 6.80 -7.95 14.50
CA PHE A 73 6.81 -7.04 13.35
C PHE A 73 5.63 -6.06 13.41
N TYR A 74 4.42 -6.58 13.67
CA TYR A 74 3.22 -5.74 13.78
C TYR A 74 3.37 -4.68 14.88
N LEU A 75 3.74 -5.10 16.10
CA LEU A 75 3.85 -4.19 17.24
C LEU A 75 4.97 -3.17 17.05
N GLN A 76 6.11 -3.58 16.50
CA GLN A 76 7.21 -2.66 16.17
C GLN A 76 6.77 -1.63 15.13
N THR A 77 6.08 -2.06 14.08
CA THR A 77 5.59 -1.14 13.03
C THR A 77 4.60 -0.14 13.61
N VAL A 78 3.62 -0.59 14.41
CA VAL A 78 2.65 0.30 15.05
C VAL A 78 3.34 1.32 15.94
N ASP A 79 4.27 0.89 16.80
CA ASP A 79 4.99 1.78 17.70
C ASP A 79 5.86 2.79 16.92
N THR A 80 6.73 2.29 16.04
CA THR A 80 7.78 3.12 15.43
C THR A 80 7.25 4.03 14.32
N VAL A 81 6.32 3.52 13.51
CA VAL A 81 5.79 4.25 12.35
C VAL A 81 4.56 5.07 12.72
N PHE A 82 3.53 4.43 13.32
CA PHE A 82 2.22 5.06 13.49
C PHE A 82 2.06 5.84 14.79
N GLN A 83 2.73 5.45 15.88
CA GLN A 83 2.61 6.16 17.16
C GLN A 83 3.72 7.18 17.37
N ARG A 84 4.97 6.78 17.15
CA ARG A 84 6.13 7.61 17.44
C ARG A 84 6.63 8.40 16.24
N HIS A 85 6.32 7.99 15.02
CA HIS A 85 6.77 8.63 13.77
C HIS A 85 8.28 8.80 13.70
N LEU A 86 9.04 7.75 14.00
CA LEU A 86 10.49 7.87 14.21
C LEU A 86 11.27 8.22 12.94
N LEU A 87 10.88 7.70 11.77
CA LEU A 87 11.61 7.97 10.53
C LEU A 87 11.59 9.46 10.14
N PRO A 88 10.43 10.15 10.07
CA PRO A 88 10.43 11.58 9.74
C PRO A 88 11.02 12.48 10.82
N LYS A 89 11.17 11.96 12.06
CA LYS A 89 11.84 12.68 13.15
C LYS A 89 13.35 12.47 13.17
N GLY A 90 13.90 11.60 12.32
CA GLY A 90 15.32 11.25 12.32
C GLY A 90 15.75 10.44 13.57
N GLU A 91 14.80 9.69 14.16
CA GLU A 91 15.02 8.91 15.39
C GLU A 91 14.92 7.39 15.16
N PHE A 92 14.66 6.96 13.91
CA PHE A 92 14.47 5.55 13.59
C PHE A 92 15.80 4.81 13.58
N ASN A 93 15.93 3.81 14.45
CA ASN A 93 17.12 2.98 14.54
C ASN A 93 16.82 1.55 14.05
N TYR A 94 17.70 1.03 13.19
CA TYR A 94 17.69 -0.35 12.77
C TYR A 94 19.02 -1.04 13.15
N ARG A 95 18.93 -2.09 13.96
CA ARG A 95 20.11 -2.83 14.47
C ARG A 95 21.18 -1.92 15.08
N GLY A 96 20.78 -0.93 15.85
CA GLY A 96 21.67 0.03 16.51
C GLY A 96 22.27 1.11 15.62
N LYS A 97 21.84 1.20 14.37
CA LYS A 97 22.25 2.27 13.43
C LYS A 97 21.07 3.17 13.13
N LEU A 98 21.28 4.46 13.18
CA LEU A 98 20.29 5.44 12.75
C LEU A 98 20.02 5.29 11.24
N VAL A 99 18.73 5.23 10.88
CA VAL A 99 18.30 5.27 9.49
C VAL A 99 18.20 6.73 9.06
N ASP A 100 19.05 7.12 8.14
CA ASP A 100 19.13 8.48 7.63
C ASP A 100 18.67 8.55 6.17
N PRO A 101 17.42 8.99 5.88
CA PRO A 101 16.96 9.21 4.52
C PRO A 101 17.75 10.31 3.78
N GLY A 102 18.42 11.21 4.49
CA GLY A 102 19.28 12.22 3.91
C GLY A 102 20.55 11.66 3.24
N ALA A 103 20.89 10.40 3.53
CA ALA A 103 22.00 9.70 2.86
C ALA A 103 21.67 9.29 1.40
N ILE A 104 20.43 9.50 0.93
CA ILE A 104 20.06 9.33 -0.48
C ILE A 104 20.49 10.58 -1.23
N GLU A 105 21.56 10.49 -2.05
CA GLU A 105 22.18 11.64 -2.73
C GLU A 105 22.15 11.54 -4.26
N ASP A 106 22.07 10.33 -4.82
CA ASP A 106 22.27 10.03 -6.24
C ASP A 106 21.16 9.20 -6.90
N ILE A 107 20.06 8.93 -6.19
CA ILE A 107 18.94 8.15 -6.70
C ILE A 107 17.72 9.06 -6.81
N ALA A 108 17.28 9.35 -8.04
CA ALA A 108 16.10 10.18 -8.28
C ALA A 108 14.82 9.56 -7.73
N LEU A 109 14.00 10.36 -7.04
CA LEU A 109 12.76 9.92 -6.39
C LEU A 109 11.53 10.51 -7.10
N LEU A 110 10.64 9.61 -7.55
CA LEU A 110 9.29 9.95 -8.00
C LEU A 110 8.28 9.45 -6.98
N ALA A 111 7.53 10.34 -6.35
CA ALA A 111 6.44 10.01 -5.44
C ALA A 111 5.09 10.17 -6.15
N ILE A 112 4.28 9.11 -6.13
CA ILE A 112 2.95 9.10 -6.78
C ILE A 112 1.89 8.80 -5.73
N GLU A 113 0.82 9.59 -5.71
CA GLU A 113 -0.34 9.39 -4.84
C GLU A 113 -1.64 9.39 -5.66
N GLY A 114 -2.64 8.66 -5.20
CA GLY A 114 -3.99 8.71 -5.74
C GLY A 114 -4.84 9.74 -5.00
N GLU A 115 -5.54 10.60 -5.71
CA GLU A 115 -6.43 11.61 -5.10
C GLU A 115 -7.53 10.98 -4.25
N ARG A 116 -8.01 9.77 -4.64
CA ARG A 116 -9.07 9.03 -3.95
C ARG A 116 -8.55 7.81 -3.22
N ASP A 117 -7.26 7.83 -2.84
CA ASP A 117 -6.67 6.75 -2.05
C ASP A 117 -7.18 6.83 -0.61
N ASP A 118 -7.94 5.82 -0.21
CA ASP A 118 -8.55 5.69 1.12
C ASP A 118 -7.70 4.86 2.10
N ILE A 119 -6.56 4.34 1.64
CA ILE A 119 -5.61 3.57 2.44
C ILE A 119 -4.38 4.41 2.78
N SER A 120 -3.78 5.06 1.76
CA SER A 120 -2.66 5.97 1.93
C SER A 120 -3.13 7.40 1.64
N GLY A 121 -3.38 8.17 2.69
CA GLY A 121 -3.88 9.56 2.57
C GLY A 121 -2.89 10.46 1.84
N ILE A 122 -3.44 11.51 1.21
CA ILE A 122 -2.68 12.53 0.49
C ILE A 122 -1.57 13.11 1.38
N GLY A 123 -0.36 13.18 0.85
CA GLY A 123 0.83 13.69 1.54
C GLY A 123 1.70 12.61 2.19
N GLN A 124 1.19 11.39 2.36
CA GLN A 124 1.96 10.31 3.00
C GLN A 124 3.16 9.86 2.13
N THR A 125 2.94 9.63 0.85
CA THR A 125 4.04 9.27 -0.09
C THR A 125 4.89 10.50 -0.43
N LYS A 126 4.26 11.66 -0.58
CA LYS A 126 4.96 12.94 -0.79
C LYS A 126 5.99 13.25 0.30
N ALA A 127 5.73 12.82 1.54
CA ALA A 127 6.64 13.02 2.66
C ALA A 127 8.03 12.39 2.43
N ALA A 128 8.15 11.35 1.60
CA ALA A 128 9.43 10.76 1.23
C ALA A 128 10.37 11.78 0.60
N LEU A 129 9.86 12.70 -0.22
CA LEU A 129 10.65 13.75 -0.87
C LEU A 129 11.17 14.79 0.14
N THR A 130 10.41 15.00 1.23
CA THR A 130 10.79 15.94 2.30
C THR A 130 11.92 15.40 3.18
N ILE A 131 11.88 14.09 3.48
CA ILE A 131 12.88 13.46 4.36
C ILE A 131 14.18 13.09 3.61
N ALA A 132 14.16 12.96 2.27
CA ALA A 132 15.33 12.73 1.43
C ALA A 132 16.10 14.05 1.22
N THR A 133 16.67 14.58 2.29
CA THR A 133 17.30 15.92 2.31
C THR A 133 18.62 16.01 1.53
N GLY A 134 19.28 14.88 1.27
CA GLY A 134 20.51 14.83 0.47
C GLY A 134 20.28 14.97 -1.04
N LEU A 135 19.05 14.73 -1.52
CA LEU A 135 18.76 14.84 -2.93
C LEU A 135 18.51 16.30 -3.37
N PRO A 136 19.09 16.73 -4.50
CA PRO A 136 18.71 17.97 -5.16
C PRO A 136 17.25 17.98 -5.59
N GLU A 137 16.60 19.14 -5.62
CA GLU A 137 15.20 19.27 -6.05
C GLU A 137 14.97 18.80 -7.50
N ALA A 138 15.96 18.92 -8.37
CA ALA A 138 15.89 18.39 -9.74
C ALA A 138 15.76 16.85 -9.82
N MET A 139 16.12 16.14 -8.75
CA MET A 139 16.02 14.69 -8.62
C MET A 139 14.79 14.25 -7.82
N LYS A 140 13.85 15.15 -7.59
CA LYS A 140 12.60 14.88 -6.86
C LYS A 140 11.40 15.27 -7.71
N GLN A 141 10.45 14.38 -7.84
CA GLN A 141 9.17 14.69 -8.48
C GLN A 141 8.00 14.13 -7.69
N TYR A 142 6.93 14.91 -7.62
CA TYR A 142 5.65 14.49 -7.05
C TYR A 142 4.56 14.50 -8.11
N HIS A 143 3.79 13.43 -8.17
CA HIS A 143 2.61 13.34 -9.03
C HIS A 143 1.38 12.91 -8.23
N MET A 144 0.35 13.76 -8.21
CA MET A 144 -0.99 13.43 -7.74
C MET A 144 -1.81 12.91 -8.93
N ALA A 145 -2.22 11.66 -8.90
CA ALA A 145 -3.07 11.05 -9.93
C ALA A 145 -4.56 11.38 -9.66
N PRO A 146 -5.20 12.24 -10.49
CA PRO A 146 -6.57 12.66 -10.27
C PRO A 146 -7.56 11.50 -10.37
N GLU A 147 -8.54 11.48 -9.46
CA GLU A 147 -9.62 10.47 -9.42
C GLU A 147 -9.17 9.01 -9.36
N VAL A 148 -7.93 8.75 -8.89
CA VAL A 148 -7.35 7.41 -8.76
C VAL A 148 -7.38 6.99 -7.30
N GLY A 149 -7.87 5.79 -7.02
CA GLY A 149 -7.79 5.12 -5.72
C GLY A 149 -6.51 4.29 -5.60
N HIS A 150 -6.33 3.64 -4.45
CA HIS A 150 -5.12 2.91 -4.08
C HIS A 150 -4.61 1.95 -5.17
N TYR A 151 -5.46 1.06 -5.66
CA TYR A 151 -5.07 0.08 -6.69
C TYR A 151 -4.92 0.70 -8.09
N GLY A 152 -5.63 1.79 -8.37
CA GLY A 152 -5.58 2.47 -9.65
C GLY A 152 -4.24 3.15 -9.96
N ILE A 153 -3.36 3.29 -8.95
CA ILE A 153 -1.98 3.77 -9.13
C ILE A 153 -1.14 2.76 -9.91
N PHE A 154 -1.49 1.47 -9.88
CA PHE A 154 -0.67 0.38 -10.44
C PHE A 154 -1.36 -0.39 -11.56
N ASN A 155 -2.66 -0.22 -11.79
CA ASN A 155 -3.40 -0.95 -12.79
C ASN A 155 -4.56 -0.17 -13.43
N GLY A 156 -5.18 -0.76 -14.44
CA GLY A 156 -6.32 -0.18 -15.14
C GLY A 156 -5.93 0.81 -16.24
N SER A 157 -6.94 1.48 -16.82
CA SER A 157 -6.75 2.40 -17.94
C SER A 157 -5.98 3.65 -17.51
N LYS A 158 -6.27 4.21 -16.33
CA LYS A 158 -5.58 5.40 -15.82
C LYS A 158 -4.09 5.16 -15.57
N TRP A 159 -3.74 3.97 -15.08
CA TRP A 159 -2.34 3.56 -15.00
C TRP A 159 -1.69 3.56 -16.38
N ARG A 160 -2.24 2.81 -17.33
CA ARG A 160 -1.64 2.66 -18.68
C ARG A 160 -1.53 3.97 -19.44
N GLU A 161 -2.56 4.82 -19.33
CA GLU A 161 -2.69 6.01 -20.18
C GLU A 161 -2.09 7.28 -19.55
N LYS A 162 -2.03 7.35 -18.23
CA LYS A 162 -1.68 8.57 -17.48
C LYS A 162 -0.44 8.42 -16.61
N ILE A 163 -0.33 7.32 -15.85
CA ILE A 163 0.70 7.19 -14.82
C ILE A 163 1.94 6.52 -15.36
N ALA A 164 1.79 5.40 -16.08
CA ALA A 164 2.92 4.65 -16.63
C ALA A 164 3.82 5.52 -17.54
N PRO A 165 3.30 6.38 -18.44
CA PRO A 165 4.15 7.28 -19.21
C PRO A 165 4.97 8.24 -18.34
N ILE A 166 4.42 8.77 -17.25
CA ILE A 166 5.17 9.63 -16.31
C ILE A 166 6.32 8.87 -15.65
N VAL A 167 6.05 7.62 -15.26
CA VAL A 167 7.09 6.76 -14.66
C VAL A 167 8.17 6.43 -15.67
N GLU A 168 7.80 6.10 -16.91
CA GLU A 168 8.73 5.81 -18.01
C GLU A 168 9.61 7.02 -18.32
N ASP A 169 9.01 8.19 -18.51
CA ASP A 169 9.74 9.45 -18.79
C ASP A 169 10.70 9.78 -17.64
N TRP A 170 10.27 9.59 -16.39
CA TRP A 170 11.12 9.82 -15.23
C TRP A 170 12.32 8.87 -15.19
N ILE A 171 12.10 7.58 -15.45
CA ILE A 171 13.17 6.58 -15.51
C ILE A 171 14.16 6.94 -16.64
N LEU A 172 13.67 7.26 -17.83
CA LEU A 172 14.50 7.58 -18.98
C LEU A 172 15.33 8.86 -18.73
N ALA A 173 14.76 9.86 -18.08
CA ALA A 173 15.45 11.11 -17.76
C ALA A 173 16.57 10.95 -16.73
N HIS A 174 16.53 9.90 -15.90
CA HIS A 174 17.47 9.69 -14.79
C HIS A 174 18.24 8.36 -14.90
N ASN A 175 18.21 7.70 -16.06
CA ASN A 175 18.91 6.46 -16.35
C ASN A 175 20.26 6.79 -17.04
N GLY A 176 21.13 7.46 -16.32
CA GLY A 176 22.44 7.89 -16.79
C GLY A 176 23.60 7.23 -16.03
#